data_247a30f5d9a1f172a51abfbae1b3c09f
#
_entry.id   247a30f5d9a1f172a51abfbae1b3c09f
#
_cell.length_a   1.000
_cell.length_b   1.000
_cell.length_c   1.000
_cell.angle_alpha   90.00
_cell.angle_beta   90.00
_cell.angle_gamma   90.00
#
_symmetry.space_group_name_H-M   'P 1'
#
loop_
_entity.id
_entity.type
_entity.pdbx_description
1 polymer ?
#
loop_
_entity_poly.entity_id
_entity_poly.type
_entity_poly.pdbx_seq_one_letter_code
_entity_poly.pdbx_strand_id
1 'polypeptide(L)'
;MLAILAIVAPVFALIGSGYLARRIGVIGPHAVSELNRVVVYLALPALLFDVMAHASWSVLYQPDFIAAFGLACGAVFYVTLAISLIAGRRLATASLDGLLGAYANTAYIGFPMLLMIYGKESLVPVTIASILTVCVLFASAMVLIELASHAERHPLRLAGKVLGSLGRNPILVAPILGVAWGATGLGLPASAETFLTLLGGAASPLALVVIGLFLAEPRPIAASETRTAVGLAAVKLVIHPAVTALLTIAFAVPPKLAAMAVLLAALPTGTGPFMLAEFYRLPAVVTSGAILLSTLAALMTLPLLMYFTGISLAP
;
A
#
# COMPACT_ATOMS: atom_id res chain seq x y z
N MET A 1 0.52 -16.43 -19.63
CA MET A 1 -0.70 -15.66 -19.34
C MET A 1 -1.62 -16.36 -18.35
N LEU A 2 -2.05 -17.62 -18.57
CA LEU A 2 -2.93 -18.34 -17.63
C LEU A 2 -2.36 -18.42 -16.21
N ALA A 3 -1.09 -18.72 -16.02
CA ALA A 3 -0.45 -18.77 -14.71
C ALA A 3 -0.43 -17.42 -13.99
N ILE A 4 -0.24 -16.31 -14.71
CA ILE A 4 -0.27 -14.96 -14.14
C ILE A 4 -1.69 -14.58 -13.73
N LEU A 5 -2.70 -14.95 -14.53
CA LEU A 5 -4.10 -14.75 -14.19
C LEU A 5 -4.48 -15.54 -12.93
N ALA A 6 -3.96 -16.76 -12.75
CA ALA A 6 -4.18 -17.57 -11.56
C ALA A 6 -3.64 -16.93 -10.27
N ILE A 7 -2.55 -16.13 -10.35
CA ILE A 7 -1.99 -15.38 -9.20
C ILE A 7 -2.89 -14.21 -8.79
N VAL A 8 -3.47 -13.54 -9.78
CA VAL A 8 -4.26 -12.34 -9.54
C VAL A 8 -5.74 -12.66 -9.25
N ALA A 9 -6.23 -13.81 -9.76
CA ALA A 9 -7.61 -14.23 -9.59
C ALA A 9 -8.12 -14.27 -8.13
N PRO A 10 -7.39 -14.79 -7.13
CA PRO A 10 -7.84 -14.78 -5.74
C PRO A 10 -8.10 -13.37 -5.19
N VAL A 11 -7.28 -12.37 -5.58
CA VAL A 11 -7.44 -10.98 -5.17
C VAL A 11 -8.77 -10.43 -5.69
N PHE A 12 -9.06 -10.66 -6.97
CA PHE A 12 -10.33 -10.22 -7.57
C PHE A 12 -11.53 -11.01 -7.06
N ALA A 13 -11.36 -12.30 -6.77
CA ALA A 13 -12.40 -13.10 -6.15
C ALA A 13 -12.80 -12.54 -4.78
N LEU A 14 -11.83 -12.11 -3.96
CA LEU A 14 -12.11 -11.48 -2.67
C LEU A 14 -12.81 -10.13 -2.83
N ILE A 15 -12.36 -9.27 -3.75
CA ILE A 15 -13.06 -8.01 -4.07
C ILE A 15 -14.47 -8.31 -4.58
N GLY A 16 -14.59 -9.25 -5.53
CA GLY A 16 -15.87 -9.67 -6.09
C GLY A 16 -16.83 -10.24 -5.05
N SER A 17 -16.32 -11.04 -4.09
CA SER A 17 -17.14 -11.59 -3.00
C SER A 17 -17.70 -10.48 -2.10
N GLY A 18 -16.89 -9.48 -1.74
CA GLY A 18 -17.36 -8.30 -1.00
C GLY A 18 -18.42 -7.52 -1.77
N TYR A 19 -18.19 -7.27 -3.06
CA TYR A 19 -19.14 -6.59 -3.94
C TYR A 19 -20.48 -7.33 -4.01
N LEU A 20 -20.44 -8.64 -4.27
CA LEU A 20 -21.64 -9.49 -4.35
C LEU A 20 -22.37 -9.55 -3.01
N ALA A 21 -21.66 -9.80 -1.91
CA ALA A 21 -22.25 -9.87 -0.56
C ALA A 21 -23.03 -8.59 -0.20
N ARG A 22 -22.52 -7.42 -0.63
CA ARG A 22 -23.21 -6.15 -0.46
C ARG A 22 -24.43 -6.01 -1.38
N ARG A 23 -24.29 -6.40 -2.65
CA ARG A 23 -25.37 -6.29 -3.65
C ARG A 23 -26.56 -7.18 -3.33
N ILE A 24 -26.33 -8.39 -2.82
CA ILE A 24 -27.39 -9.33 -2.41
C ILE A 24 -27.88 -9.09 -0.97
N GLY A 25 -27.36 -8.08 -0.27
CA GLY A 25 -27.83 -7.68 1.05
C GLY A 25 -27.39 -8.56 2.23
N VAL A 26 -26.47 -9.51 2.02
CA VAL A 26 -25.92 -10.36 3.11
C VAL A 26 -25.10 -9.51 4.08
N ILE A 27 -24.40 -8.49 3.57
CA ILE A 27 -23.59 -7.58 4.37
C ILE A 27 -24.21 -6.18 4.35
N GLY A 28 -24.46 -5.64 5.55
CA GLY A 28 -25.15 -4.36 5.75
C GLY A 28 -24.32 -3.10 5.42
N PRO A 29 -24.95 -1.91 5.45
CA PRO A 29 -24.33 -0.65 5.04
C PRO A 29 -23.16 -0.19 5.93
N HIS A 30 -23.15 -0.55 7.20
CA HIS A 30 -22.13 -0.12 8.15
C HIS A 30 -20.87 -1.00 8.14
N ALA A 31 -20.92 -2.13 7.44
CA ALA A 31 -19.85 -3.13 7.45
C ALA A 31 -18.51 -2.58 6.91
N VAL A 32 -18.53 -1.65 5.94
CA VAL A 32 -17.31 -1.02 5.42
C VAL A 32 -16.54 -0.36 6.57
N SER A 33 -17.21 0.46 7.38
CA SER A 33 -16.57 1.16 8.49
C SER A 33 -16.09 0.19 9.58
N GLU A 34 -16.91 -0.78 9.97
CA GLU A 34 -16.58 -1.71 11.06
C GLU A 34 -15.45 -2.68 10.67
N LEU A 35 -15.50 -3.27 9.48
CA LEU A 35 -14.43 -4.13 8.99
C LEU A 35 -13.13 -3.36 8.75
N ASN A 36 -13.23 -2.11 8.27
CA ASN A 36 -12.05 -1.25 8.13
C ASN A 36 -11.38 -0.99 9.49
N ARG A 37 -12.17 -0.81 10.57
CA ARG A 37 -11.64 -0.70 11.93
C ARG A 37 -10.93 -1.96 12.38
N VAL A 38 -11.48 -3.13 12.12
CA VAL A 38 -10.81 -4.41 12.42
C VAL A 38 -9.47 -4.50 11.68
N VAL A 39 -9.45 -4.12 10.41
CA VAL A 39 -8.22 -4.14 9.60
C VAL A 39 -7.19 -3.17 10.17
N VAL A 40 -7.58 -1.91 10.42
CA VAL A 40 -6.65 -0.82 10.83
C VAL A 40 -6.15 -0.99 12.27
N TYR A 41 -7.00 -1.43 13.19
CA TYR A 41 -6.66 -1.46 14.62
C TYR A 41 -6.21 -2.83 15.13
N LEU A 42 -6.49 -3.89 14.40
CA LEU A 42 -6.14 -5.25 14.82
C LEU A 42 -5.27 -5.98 13.78
N ALA A 43 -5.78 -6.21 12.58
CA ALA A 43 -5.15 -7.11 11.64
C ALA A 43 -3.85 -6.55 11.02
N LEU A 44 -3.87 -5.29 10.54
CA LEU A 44 -2.67 -4.62 10.02
C LEU A 44 -1.58 -4.43 11.08
N PRO A 45 -1.88 -3.94 12.30
CA PRO A 45 -0.87 -3.84 13.35
C PRO A 45 -0.22 -5.19 13.66
N ALA A 46 -1.01 -6.28 13.74
CA ALA A 46 -0.47 -7.62 13.97
C ALA A 46 0.48 -8.06 12.84
N LEU A 47 0.06 -7.87 11.58
CA LEU A 47 0.90 -8.17 10.42
C LEU A 47 2.19 -7.36 10.41
N LEU A 48 2.11 -6.05 10.63
CA LEU A 48 3.28 -5.17 10.58
C LEU A 48 4.25 -5.43 11.73
N PHE A 49 3.73 -5.70 12.93
CA PHE A 49 4.56 -6.10 14.08
C PHE A 49 5.29 -7.41 13.77
N ASP A 50 4.57 -8.43 13.30
CA ASP A 50 5.12 -9.76 13.01
C ASP A 50 6.25 -9.68 11.95
N VAL A 51 5.98 -9.01 10.82
CA VAL A 51 6.97 -8.81 9.75
C VAL A 51 8.23 -8.12 10.28
N MET A 52 8.08 -7.10 11.12
CA MET A 52 9.20 -6.32 11.61
C MET A 52 9.95 -6.99 12.77
N ALA A 53 9.25 -7.78 13.59
CA ALA A 53 9.87 -8.56 14.66
C ALA A 53 10.79 -9.67 14.14
N HIS A 54 10.49 -10.21 12.95
CA HIS A 54 11.29 -11.25 12.29
C HIS A 54 12.31 -10.70 11.29
N ALA A 55 12.28 -9.40 10.98
CA ALA A 55 13.22 -8.80 10.05
C ALA A 55 14.61 -8.65 10.66
N SER A 56 15.59 -9.43 10.19
CA SER A 56 16.98 -9.24 10.58
C SER A 56 17.61 -8.04 9.85
N TRP A 57 18.42 -7.26 10.56
CA TRP A 57 19.09 -6.07 10.00
C TRP A 57 19.99 -6.41 8.82
N SER A 58 20.68 -7.55 8.86
CA SER A 58 21.57 -8.01 7.77
C SER A 58 20.82 -8.31 6.48
N VAL A 59 19.56 -8.72 6.59
CA VAL A 59 18.69 -9.06 5.47
C VAL A 59 18.04 -7.81 4.89
N LEU A 60 17.76 -6.80 5.73
CA LEU A 60 17.14 -5.55 5.32
C LEU A 60 18.14 -4.56 4.70
N TYR A 61 19.45 -4.74 4.91
CA TYR A 61 20.46 -3.82 4.40
C TYR A 61 20.78 -4.08 2.92
N GLN A 62 19.92 -3.55 2.03
CA GLN A 62 20.09 -3.53 0.58
C GLN A 62 20.06 -2.08 0.11
N PRO A 63 21.17 -1.32 0.30
CA PRO A 63 21.17 0.14 0.12
C PRO A 63 20.75 0.58 -1.28
N ASP A 64 21.22 -0.11 -2.33
CA ASP A 64 20.91 0.26 -3.72
C ASP A 64 19.42 0.07 -4.03
N PHE A 65 18.84 -1.06 -3.58
CA PHE A 65 17.40 -1.32 -3.72
C PHE A 65 16.57 -0.33 -2.90
N ILE A 66 16.97 -0.08 -1.63
CA ILE A 66 16.30 0.85 -0.73
C ILE A 66 16.31 2.27 -1.34
N ALA A 67 17.46 2.71 -1.85
CA ALA A 67 17.59 4.02 -2.48
C ALA A 67 16.75 4.11 -3.76
N ALA A 68 16.88 3.15 -4.68
CA ALA A 68 16.15 3.16 -5.94
C ALA A 68 14.62 3.13 -5.73
N PHE A 69 14.12 2.16 -4.96
CA PHE A 69 12.69 2.01 -4.73
C PHE A 69 12.12 3.14 -3.83
N GLY A 70 12.84 3.51 -2.77
CA GLY A 70 12.42 4.56 -1.84
C GLY A 70 12.36 5.94 -2.52
N LEU A 71 13.38 6.29 -3.32
CA LEU A 71 13.38 7.54 -4.09
C LEU A 71 12.32 7.53 -5.19
N ALA A 72 12.06 6.39 -5.84
CA ALA A 72 10.96 6.27 -6.80
C ALA A 72 9.61 6.56 -6.14
N CYS A 73 9.33 5.91 -5.01
CA CYS A 73 8.12 6.16 -4.22
C CYS A 73 8.01 7.63 -3.81
N GLY A 74 9.09 8.21 -3.25
CA GLY A 74 9.14 9.60 -2.82
C GLY A 74 8.94 10.56 -4.00
N ALA A 75 9.67 10.39 -5.10
CA ALA A 75 9.56 11.24 -6.28
C ALA A 75 8.13 11.26 -6.84
N VAL A 76 7.55 10.08 -7.05
CA VAL A 76 6.17 9.98 -7.57
C VAL A 76 5.17 10.58 -6.59
N PHE A 77 5.33 10.33 -5.29
CA PHE A 77 4.48 10.90 -4.25
C PHE A 77 4.52 12.44 -4.27
N TYR A 78 5.71 13.03 -4.13
CA TYR A 78 5.84 14.48 -4.01
C TYR A 78 5.55 15.22 -5.31
N VAL A 79 5.87 14.64 -6.47
CA VAL A 79 5.50 15.23 -7.78
C VAL A 79 3.98 15.20 -7.97
N THR A 80 3.32 14.08 -7.67
CA THR A 80 1.86 13.99 -7.77
C THR A 80 1.18 14.94 -6.80
N LEU A 81 1.65 15.02 -5.55
CA LEU A 81 1.21 15.99 -4.55
C LEU A 81 1.36 17.43 -5.06
N ALA A 82 2.53 17.79 -5.60
CA ALA A 82 2.77 19.14 -6.14
C ALA A 82 1.83 19.48 -7.30
N ILE A 83 1.62 18.55 -8.24
CA ILE A 83 0.68 18.72 -9.34
C ILE A 83 -0.75 18.93 -8.81
N SER A 84 -1.16 18.16 -7.81
CA SER A 84 -2.48 18.32 -7.18
C SER A 84 -2.64 19.66 -6.46
N LEU A 85 -1.60 20.15 -5.80
CA LEU A 85 -1.60 21.48 -5.17
C LEU A 85 -1.69 22.61 -6.21
N ILE A 86 -0.93 22.51 -7.31
CA ILE A 86 -0.99 23.46 -8.43
C ILE A 86 -2.39 23.45 -9.08
N ALA A 87 -3.03 22.30 -9.12
CA ALA A 87 -4.42 22.17 -9.59
C ALA A 87 -5.48 22.71 -8.59
N GLY A 88 -5.03 23.34 -7.48
CA GLY A 88 -5.90 24.00 -6.50
C GLY A 88 -6.48 23.07 -5.44
N ARG A 89 -5.99 21.83 -5.32
CA ARG A 89 -6.46 20.90 -4.27
C ARG A 89 -5.88 21.28 -2.90
N ARG A 90 -6.65 21.02 -1.85
CA ARG A 90 -6.18 21.23 -0.46
C ARG A 90 -5.06 20.25 -0.12
N LEU A 91 -4.11 20.64 0.72
CA LEU A 91 -2.95 19.81 1.10
C LEU A 91 -3.33 18.40 1.56
N ALA A 92 -4.37 18.25 2.37
CA ALA A 92 -4.84 16.94 2.82
C ALA A 92 -5.26 16.02 1.65
N THR A 93 -6.03 16.56 0.69
CA THR A 93 -6.47 15.81 -0.50
C THR A 93 -5.31 15.56 -1.45
N ALA A 94 -4.42 16.55 -1.64
CA ALA A 94 -3.23 16.41 -2.47
C ALA A 94 -2.27 15.34 -1.91
N SER A 95 -2.20 15.21 -0.57
CA SER A 95 -1.42 14.14 0.08
C SER A 95 -1.99 12.75 -0.21
N LEU A 96 -3.33 12.62 -0.25
CA LEU A 96 -3.97 11.37 -0.69
C LEU A 96 -3.69 11.08 -2.17
N ASP A 97 -3.74 12.10 -3.03
CA ASP A 97 -3.44 11.95 -4.46
C ASP A 97 -1.98 11.47 -4.67
N GLY A 98 -1.02 12.09 -3.95
CA GLY A 98 0.37 11.63 -3.95
C GLY A 98 0.51 10.17 -3.53
N LEU A 99 -0.20 9.80 -2.45
CA LEU A 99 -0.20 8.44 -1.96
C LEU A 99 -0.81 7.47 -2.98
N LEU A 100 -1.92 7.84 -3.64
CA LEU A 100 -2.54 7.04 -4.70
C LEU A 100 -1.60 6.77 -5.87
N GLY A 101 -0.78 7.75 -6.26
CA GLY A 101 0.20 7.61 -7.35
C GLY A 101 1.40 6.73 -7.00
N ALA A 102 1.77 6.61 -5.71
CA ALA A 102 3.02 5.95 -5.30
C ALA A 102 2.83 4.71 -4.42
N TYR A 103 1.70 4.54 -3.74
CA TYR A 103 1.45 3.47 -2.77
C TYR A 103 1.14 2.15 -3.46
N ALA A 104 2.16 1.34 -3.69
CA ALA A 104 2.00 0.00 -4.27
C ALA A 104 1.40 -0.98 -3.25
N ASN A 105 0.58 -1.93 -3.71
CA ASN A 105 -0.01 -2.99 -2.89
C ASN A 105 1.01 -4.09 -2.59
N THR A 106 2.14 -3.71 -2.00
CA THR A 106 3.27 -4.60 -1.71
C THR A 106 2.93 -5.65 -0.68
N ALA A 107 2.19 -5.28 0.38
CA ALA A 107 1.87 -6.19 1.47
C ALA A 107 0.87 -7.29 1.07
N TYR A 108 -0.10 -6.99 0.21
CA TYR A 108 -1.20 -7.91 -0.05
C TYR A 108 -1.10 -8.65 -1.38
N ILE A 109 -0.58 -7.99 -2.41
CA ILE A 109 -0.35 -8.59 -3.71
C ILE A 109 1.14 -8.92 -3.89
N GLY A 110 2.02 -8.05 -3.39
CA GLY A 110 3.46 -8.19 -3.56
C GLY A 110 4.02 -9.49 -3.00
N PHE A 111 3.74 -9.82 -1.73
CA PHE A 111 4.23 -11.07 -1.12
C PHE A 111 3.82 -12.32 -1.88
N PRO A 112 2.52 -12.61 -2.09
CA PRO A 112 2.14 -13.83 -2.79
C PRO A 112 2.65 -13.85 -4.23
N MET A 113 2.57 -12.73 -4.96
CA MET A 113 2.96 -12.67 -6.35
C MET A 113 4.47 -12.90 -6.54
N LEU A 114 5.31 -12.17 -5.79
CA LEU A 114 6.75 -12.33 -5.93
C LEU A 114 7.26 -13.67 -5.38
N LEU A 115 6.62 -14.20 -4.33
CA LEU A 115 6.93 -15.53 -3.83
C LEU A 115 6.67 -16.62 -4.88
N MET A 116 5.58 -16.49 -5.66
CA MET A 116 5.28 -17.40 -6.76
C MET A 116 6.23 -17.26 -7.96
N ILE A 117 6.74 -16.05 -8.23
CA ILE A 117 7.62 -15.78 -9.37
C ILE A 117 9.09 -16.09 -9.04
N TYR A 118 9.56 -15.68 -7.87
CA TYR A 118 10.97 -15.72 -7.49
C TYR A 118 11.28 -16.63 -6.30
N GLY A 119 10.24 -17.25 -5.69
CA GLY A 119 10.42 -18.06 -4.49
C GLY A 119 10.83 -17.24 -3.26
N LYS A 120 11.43 -17.91 -2.27
CA LYS A 120 11.80 -17.32 -0.98
C LYS A 120 12.76 -16.13 -1.07
N GLU A 121 13.55 -16.04 -2.14
CA GLU A 121 14.50 -14.94 -2.35
C GLU A 121 13.80 -13.57 -2.47
N SER A 122 12.52 -13.56 -2.85
CA SER A 122 11.72 -12.33 -2.95
C SER A 122 11.27 -11.77 -1.62
N LEU A 123 11.31 -12.55 -0.53
CA LEU A 123 10.77 -12.13 0.77
C LEU A 123 11.45 -10.86 1.28
N VAL A 124 12.77 -10.74 1.10
CA VAL A 124 13.54 -9.57 1.54
C VAL A 124 13.18 -8.32 0.76
N PRO A 125 13.27 -8.28 -0.58
CA PRO A 125 12.88 -7.11 -1.36
C PRO A 125 11.42 -6.69 -1.13
N VAL A 126 10.49 -7.66 -1.02
CA VAL A 126 9.08 -7.35 -0.73
C VAL A 126 8.91 -6.75 0.66
N THR A 127 9.65 -7.26 1.67
CA THR A 127 9.61 -6.70 3.02
C THR A 127 10.12 -5.26 3.04
N ILE A 128 11.27 -5.00 2.40
CA ILE A 128 11.82 -3.64 2.28
C ILE A 128 10.82 -2.71 1.57
N ALA A 129 10.27 -3.13 0.44
CA ALA A 129 9.30 -2.34 -0.29
C ALA A 129 8.02 -2.10 0.52
N SER A 130 7.59 -3.08 1.32
CA SER A 130 6.44 -2.94 2.22
C SER A 130 6.71 -1.95 3.35
N ILE A 131 7.91 -1.97 3.95
CA ILE A 131 8.34 -0.98 4.94
C ILE A 131 8.33 0.44 4.32
N LEU A 132 8.93 0.59 3.15
CA LEU A 132 9.00 1.89 2.48
C LEU A 132 7.60 2.42 2.12
N THR A 133 6.72 1.57 1.62
CA THR A 133 5.34 1.99 1.28
C THR A 133 4.47 2.18 2.52
N VAL A 134 4.41 1.20 3.41
CA VAL A 134 3.44 1.19 4.52
C VAL A 134 3.91 2.03 5.70
N CYS A 135 5.23 2.05 6.01
CA CYS A 135 5.74 2.84 7.13
C CYS A 135 6.17 4.25 6.69
N VAL A 136 7.01 4.36 5.65
CA VAL A 136 7.62 5.65 5.30
C VAL A 136 6.66 6.52 4.48
N LEU A 137 6.15 6.00 3.37
CA LEU A 137 5.31 6.78 2.46
C LEU A 137 3.97 7.13 3.10
N PHE A 138 3.34 6.16 3.78
CA PHE A 138 2.08 6.37 4.49
C PHE A 138 2.24 7.37 5.65
N ALA A 139 3.33 7.26 6.43
CA ALA A 139 3.63 8.23 7.49
C ALA A 139 3.84 9.63 6.93
N SER A 140 4.52 9.78 5.78
CA SER A 140 4.70 11.07 5.11
C SER A 140 3.35 11.72 4.76
N ALA A 141 2.43 10.95 4.17
CA ALA A 141 1.09 11.44 3.85
C ALA A 141 0.32 11.82 5.13
N MET A 142 0.41 10.99 6.17
CA MET A 142 -0.23 11.26 7.47
C MET A 142 0.28 12.57 8.08
N VAL A 143 1.60 12.78 8.12
CA VAL A 143 2.20 14.03 8.61
C VAL A 143 1.66 15.23 7.84
N LEU A 144 1.60 15.16 6.51
CA LEU A 144 1.09 16.26 5.69
C LEU A 144 -0.40 16.53 5.92
N ILE A 145 -1.21 15.49 6.12
CA ILE A 145 -2.63 15.63 6.45
C ILE A 145 -2.81 16.25 7.84
N GLU A 146 -2.03 15.82 8.83
CA GLU A 146 -2.04 16.42 10.17
C GLU A 146 -1.64 17.90 10.12
N LEU A 147 -0.60 18.26 9.36
CA LEU A 147 -0.20 19.65 9.13
C LEU A 147 -1.32 20.48 8.47
N ALA A 148 -2.05 19.88 7.52
CA ALA A 148 -3.19 20.53 6.87
C ALA A 148 -4.38 20.76 7.81
N SER A 149 -4.55 19.90 8.80
CA SER A 149 -5.68 19.91 9.72
C SER A 149 -5.49 20.86 10.92
N HIS A 150 -4.25 21.27 11.21
CA HIS A 150 -3.93 22.07 12.37
C HIS A 150 -3.74 23.56 12.02
N ALA A 151 -4.59 24.42 12.62
CA ALA A 151 -4.43 25.88 12.54
C ALA A 151 -3.29 26.41 13.45
N GLU A 152 -2.50 25.53 14.07
CA GLU A 152 -1.43 25.88 14.99
C GLU A 152 -0.18 26.32 14.23
N ARG A 153 0.26 27.56 14.48
CA ARG A 153 1.43 28.16 13.83
C ARG A 153 2.73 27.99 14.62
N HIS A 154 2.65 27.57 15.89
CA HIS A 154 3.84 27.40 16.71
C HIS A 154 4.51 26.05 16.41
N PRO A 155 5.76 26.01 15.89
CA PRO A 155 6.38 24.80 15.34
C PRO A 155 6.52 23.67 16.39
N LEU A 156 6.87 24.00 17.64
CA LEU A 156 7.00 22.98 18.70
C LEU A 156 5.66 22.39 19.13
N ARG A 157 4.60 23.20 19.19
CA ARG A 157 3.25 22.70 19.50
C ARG A 157 2.70 21.87 18.36
N LEU A 158 2.96 22.29 17.11
CA LEU A 158 2.60 21.54 15.91
C LEU A 158 3.32 20.19 15.90
N ALA A 159 4.64 20.17 16.12
CA ALA A 159 5.43 18.94 16.22
C ALA A 159 4.88 18.02 17.35
N GLY A 160 4.57 18.56 18.52
CA GLY A 160 3.99 17.79 19.63
C GLY A 160 2.63 17.16 19.27
N LYS A 161 1.75 17.92 18.59
CA LYS A 161 0.46 17.40 18.11
C LYS A 161 0.64 16.30 17.05
N VAL A 162 1.51 16.54 16.08
CA VAL A 162 1.83 15.57 15.01
C VAL A 162 2.40 14.28 15.62
N LEU A 163 3.43 14.39 16.47
CA LEU A 163 4.02 13.24 17.15
C LEU A 163 3.00 12.49 18.02
N GLY A 164 2.15 13.22 18.74
CA GLY A 164 1.06 12.64 19.55
C GLY A 164 0.03 11.90 18.69
N SER A 165 -0.31 12.41 17.50
CA SER A 165 -1.20 11.76 16.55
C SER A 165 -0.56 10.51 15.96
N LEU A 166 0.69 10.61 15.50
CA LEU A 166 1.46 9.49 14.97
C LEU A 166 1.65 8.38 16.01
N GLY A 167 1.98 8.75 17.27
CA GLY A 167 2.14 7.80 18.37
C GLY A 167 0.84 7.09 18.81
N ARG A 168 -0.33 7.60 18.42
CA ARG A 168 -1.62 6.93 18.62
C ARG A 168 -2.06 6.08 17.42
N ASN A 169 -1.33 6.15 16.31
CA ASN A 169 -1.69 5.40 15.13
C ASN A 169 -1.13 3.97 15.21
N PRO A 170 -1.99 2.94 15.31
CA PRO A 170 -1.53 1.58 15.47
C PRO A 170 -0.72 1.06 14.26
N ILE A 171 -0.98 1.60 13.07
CA ILE A 171 -0.25 1.23 11.85
C ILE A 171 1.21 1.72 11.87
N LEU A 172 1.49 2.80 12.62
CA LEU A 172 2.86 3.31 12.81
C LEU A 172 3.54 2.73 14.05
N VAL A 173 2.78 2.57 15.13
CA VAL A 173 3.30 2.09 16.42
C VAL A 173 3.70 0.61 16.33
N ALA A 174 2.87 -0.22 15.69
CA ALA A 174 3.11 -1.66 15.62
C ALA A 174 4.44 -2.05 14.93
N PRO A 175 4.80 -1.51 13.74
CA PRO A 175 6.09 -1.83 13.13
C PRO A 175 7.29 -1.32 13.96
N ILE A 176 7.17 -0.17 14.64
CA ILE A 176 8.22 0.34 15.54
C ILE A 176 8.45 -0.64 16.69
N LEU A 177 7.37 -1.11 17.32
CA LEU A 177 7.43 -2.11 18.38
C LEU A 177 7.99 -3.45 17.85
N GLY A 178 7.63 -3.84 16.63
CA GLY A 178 8.19 -5.02 15.96
C GLY A 178 9.70 -4.93 15.78
N VAL A 179 10.21 -3.80 15.26
CA VAL A 179 11.66 -3.54 15.15
C VAL A 179 12.33 -3.59 16.51
N ALA A 180 11.75 -2.93 17.51
CA ALA A 180 12.30 -2.91 18.86
C ALA A 180 12.38 -4.33 19.46
N TRP A 181 11.35 -5.15 19.24
CA TRP A 181 11.35 -6.56 19.65
C TRP A 181 12.43 -7.36 18.91
N GLY A 182 12.50 -7.28 17.60
CA GLY A 182 13.51 -7.96 16.77
C GLY A 182 14.93 -7.59 17.18
N ALA A 183 15.17 -6.32 17.56
CA ALA A 183 16.46 -5.85 18.04
C ALA A 183 16.90 -6.49 19.37
N THR A 184 15.98 -7.04 20.17
CA THR A 184 16.32 -7.77 21.40
C THR A 184 16.95 -9.13 21.14
N GLY A 185 16.78 -9.69 19.93
CA GLY A 185 17.17 -11.06 19.59
C GLY A 185 16.33 -12.14 20.27
N LEU A 186 15.30 -11.76 21.03
CA LEU A 186 14.38 -12.70 21.67
C LEU A 186 13.35 -13.17 20.63
N GLY A 187 13.21 -14.50 20.48
CA GLY A 187 12.12 -15.08 19.69
C GLY A 187 10.76 -14.75 20.28
N LEU A 188 9.74 -14.73 19.46
CA LEU A 188 8.37 -14.63 19.95
C LEU A 188 7.94 -15.99 20.58
N PRO A 189 7.18 -15.97 21.70
CA PRO A 189 6.56 -17.20 22.19
C PRO A 189 5.63 -17.79 21.12
N ALA A 190 5.60 -19.12 20.97
CA ALA A 190 4.82 -19.81 19.93
C ALA A 190 3.33 -19.40 19.90
N SER A 191 2.74 -19.16 21.08
CA SER A 191 1.37 -18.67 21.19
C SER A 191 1.20 -17.24 20.62
N ALA A 192 2.18 -16.36 20.83
CA ALA A 192 2.17 -15.01 20.28
C ALA A 192 2.37 -15.04 18.76
N GLU A 193 3.29 -15.87 18.24
CA GLU A 193 3.46 -16.07 16.79
C GLU A 193 2.18 -16.57 16.14
N THR A 194 1.53 -17.60 16.71
CA THR A 194 0.26 -18.12 16.20
C THR A 194 -0.81 -17.04 16.18
N PHE A 195 -0.93 -16.25 17.25
CA PHE A 195 -1.90 -15.14 17.35
C PHE A 195 -1.63 -14.08 16.26
N LEU A 196 -0.39 -13.64 16.13
CA LEU A 196 0.00 -12.61 15.15
C LEU A 196 -0.20 -13.11 13.72
N THR A 197 0.17 -14.36 13.44
CA THR A 197 -0.01 -14.99 12.12
C THR A 197 -1.50 -15.10 11.74
N LEU A 198 -2.34 -15.58 12.66
CA LEU A 198 -3.77 -15.70 12.41
C LEU A 198 -4.45 -14.35 12.21
N LEU A 199 -4.16 -13.40 13.11
CA LEU A 199 -4.77 -12.07 13.05
C LEU A 199 -4.21 -11.24 11.88
N GLY A 200 -2.90 -11.25 11.69
CA GLY A 200 -2.23 -10.57 10.57
C GLY A 200 -2.60 -11.15 9.22
N GLY A 201 -2.78 -12.48 9.15
CA GLY A 201 -3.26 -13.16 7.94
C GLY A 201 -4.66 -12.73 7.49
N ALA A 202 -5.49 -12.26 8.41
CA ALA A 202 -6.81 -11.73 8.10
C ALA A 202 -6.77 -10.33 7.46
N ALA A 203 -5.66 -9.58 7.59
CA ALA A 203 -5.55 -8.20 7.11
C ALA A 203 -5.82 -8.08 5.60
N SER A 204 -5.14 -8.91 4.79
CA SER A 204 -5.27 -8.90 3.34
C SER A 204 -6.69 -9.26 2.86
N PRO A 205 -7.23 -10.43 3.20
CA PRO A 205 -8.54 -10.83 2.70
C PRO A 205 -9.65 -9.87 3.18
N LEU A 206 -9.62 -9.41 4.43
CA LEU A 206 -10.60 -8.45 4.93
C LEU A 206 -10.52 -7.12 4.20
N ALA A 207 -9.31 -6.57 3.96
CA ALA A 207 -9.15 -5.32 3.25
C ALA A 207 -9.69 -5.40 1.81
N LEU A 208 -9.45 -6.51 1.11
CA LEU A 208 -9.97 -6.72 -0.25
C LEU A 208 -11.50 -6.88 -0.27
N VAL A 209 -12.06 -7.58 0.71
CA VAL A 209 -13.52 -7.67 0.89
C VAL A 209 -14.11 -6.28 1.17
N VAL A 210 -13.49 -5.47 2.05
CA VAL A 210 -13.93 -4.10 2.34
C VAL A 210 -13.93 -3.23 1.08
N ILE A 211 -12.92 -3.35 0.20
CA ILE A 211 -12.93 -2.68 -1.10
C ILE A 211 -14.16 -3.11 -1.91
N GLY A 212 -14.44 -4.40 -1.98
CA GLY A 212 -15.60 -4.93 -2.71
C GLY A 212 -16.92 -4.37 -2.17
N LEU A 213 -17.10 -4.36 -0.86
CA LEU A 213 -18.25 -3.76 -0.18
C LEU A 213 -18.41 -2.28 -0.52
N PHE A 214 -17.30 -1.54 -0.46
CA PHE A 214 -17.26 -0.11 -0.79
C PHE A 214 -17.64 0.16 -2.26
N LEU A 215 -17.15 -0.65 -3.19
CA LEU A 215 -17.43 -0.52 -4.61
C LEU A 215 -18.89 -0.83 -4.97
N ALA A 216 -19.57 -1.64 -4.16
CA ALA A 216 -20.98 -1.96 -4.35
C ALA A 216 -21.92 -0.83 -3.93
N GLU A 217 -21.44 0.16 -3.17
CA GLU A 217 -22.26 1.30 -2.78
C GLU A 217 -22.48 2.24 -3.98
N PRO A 218 -23.74 2.54 -4.33
CA PRO A 218 -24.04 3.50 -5.39
C PRO A 218 -23.57 4.89 -4.94
N ARG A 219 -22.61 5.46 -5.67
CA ARG A 219 -22.13 6.84 -5.46
C ARG A 219 -22.21 7.60 -6.76
N PRO A 220 -22.84 8.76 -6.79
CA PRO A 220 -22.74 9.64 -7.96
C PRO A 220 -21.28 10.12 -8.03
N ILE A 221 -20.56 9.70 -9.06
CA ILE A 221 -19.18 10.12 -9.31
C ILE A 221 -19.25 11.22 -10.38
N ALA A 222 -18.78 12.41 -10.04
CA ALA A 222 -18.67 13.48 -11.04
C ALA A 222 -17.60 13.11 -12.09
N ALA A 223 -17.80 13.54 -13.33
CA ALA A 223 -16.85 13.26 -14.41
C ALA A 223 -15.41 13.75 -14.09
N SER A 224 -15.28 14.85 -13.35
CA SER A 224 -14.00 15.37 -12.87
C SER A 224 -13.30 14.44 -11.90
N GLU A 225 -14.04 13.78 -11.01
CA GLU A 225 -13.50 12.81 -10.03
C GLU A 225 -13.05 11.54 -10.74
N THR A 226 -13.82 11.06 -11.71
CA THR A 226 -13.44 9.92 -12.56
C THR A 226 -12.16 10.22 -13.33
N ARG A 227 -12.04 11.40 -13.94
CA ARG A 227 -10.84 11.82 -14.67
C ARG A 227 -9.61 11.84 -13.74
N THR A 228 -9.76 12.35 -12.53
CA THR A 228 -8.68 12.37 -11.53
C THR A 228 -8.29 10.95 -11.13
N ALA A 229 -9.25 10.08 -10.86
CA ALA A 229 -8.99 8.68 -10.50
C ALA A 229 -8.27 7.91 -11.62
N VAL A 230 -8.67 8.11 -12.88
CA VAL A 230 -7.99 7.54 -14.06
C VAL A 230 -6.55 8.06 -14.16
N GLY A 231 -6.35 9.37 -14.01
CA GLY A 231 -5.01 9.98 -14.03
C GLY A 231 -4.08 9.41 -12.95
N LEU A 232 -4.58 9.28 -11.73
CA LEU A 232 -3.81 8.71 -10.61
C LEU A 232 -3.52 7.22 -10.81
N ALA A 233 -4.48 6.45 -11.35
CA ALA A 233 -4.25 5.06 -11.72
C ALA A 233 -3.18 4.93 -12.83
N ALA A 234 -3.17 5.83 -13.81
CA ALA A 234 -2.14 5.87 -14.85
C ALA A 234 -0.77 6.24 -14.27
N VAL A 235 -0.69 7.22 -13.37
CA VAL A 235 0.55 7.54 -12.64
C VAL A 235 1.06 6.30 -11.92
N LYS A 236 0.19 5.58 -11.21
CA LYS A 236 0.55 4.40 -10.44
C LYS A 236 1.05 3.25 -11.30
N LEU A 237 0.37 2.95 -12.41
CA LEU A 237 0.66 1.75 -13.21
C LEU A 237 1.71 1.98 -14.30
N VAL A 238 1.99 3.24 -14.67
CA VAL A 238 2.92 3.56 -15.76
C VAL A 238 4.10 4.38 -15.25
N ILE A 239 3.82 5.53 -14.61
CA ILE A 239 4.90 6.45 -14.19
C ILE A 239 5.72 5.86 -13.04
N HIS A 240 5.06 5.29 -12.02
CA HIS A 240 5.77 4.71 -10.87
C HIS A 240 6.73 3.59 -11.26
N PRO A 241 6.34 2.54 -12.01
CA PRO A 241 7.28 1.53 -12.47
C PRO A 241 8.34 2.08 -13.43
N ALA A 242 8.03 3.05 -14.29
CA ALA A 242 9.01 3.67 -15.18
C ALA A 242 10.08 4.44 -14.39
N VAL A 243 9.69 5.26 -13.41
CA VAL A 243 10.64 5.97 -12.52
C VAL A 243 11.46 4.97 -11.72
N THR A 244 10.85 3.89 -11.23
CA THR A 244 11.57 2.83 -10.52
C THR A 244 12.59 2.17 -11.42
N ALA A 245 12.25 1.83 -12.66
CA ALA A 245 13.18 1.24 -13.63
C ALA A 245 14.37 2.16 -13.90
N LEU A 246 14.14 3.46 -14.10
CA LEU A 246 15.21 4.44 -14.28
C LEU A 246 16.15 4.51 -13.08
N LEU A 247 15.59 4.53 -11.87
CA LEU A 247 16.39 4.61 -10.65
C LEU A 247 17.13 3.29 -10.37
N THR A 248 16.57 2.12 -10.69
CA THR A 248 17.32 0.86 -10.56
C THR A 248 18.54 0.82 -11.48
N ILE A 249 18.48 1.45 -12.67
CA ILE A 249 19.63 1.61 -13.55
C ILE A 249 20.63 2.61 -12.94
N ALA A 250 20.15 3.77 -12.48
CA ALA A 250 21.00 4.82 -11.91
C ALA A 250 21.78 4.37 -10.66
N PHE A 251 21.17 3.53 -9.83
CA PHE A 251 21.79 2.95 -8.63
C PHE A 251 22.48 1.60 -8.86
N ALA A 252 22.60 1.17 -10.14
CA ALA A 252 23.22 -0.10 -10.51
C ALA A 252 22.67 -1.30 -9.74
N VAL A 253 21.37 -1.31 -9.46
CA VAL A 253 20.69 -2.40 -8.74
C VAL A 253 20.86 -3.70 -9.56
N PRO A 254 21.26 -4.83 -8.92
CA PRO A 254 21.39 -6.09 -9.62
C PRO A 254 20.13 -6.46 -10.43
N PRO A 255 20.26 -7.01 -11.65
CA PRO A 255 19.12 -7.18 -12.57
C PRO A 255 17.92 -7.90 -11.99
N LYS A 256 18.12 -8.94 -11.18
CA LYS A 256 17.05 -9.69 -10.53
C LYS A 256 16.30 -8.82 -9.50
N LEU A 257 17.03 -8.05 -8.68
CA LEU A 257 16.43 -7.13 -7.71
C LEU A 257 15.75 -5.95 -8.41
N ALA A 258 16.33 -5.44 -9.50
CA ALA A 258 15.73 -4.39 -10.33
C ALA A 258 14.38 -4.85 -10.90
N ALA A 259 14.31 -6.07 -11.42
CA ALA A 259 13.07 -6.67 -11.92
C ALA A 259 12.01 -6.79 -10.79
N MET A 260 12.41 -7.21 -9.58
CA MET A 260 11.51 -7.26 -8.43
C MET A 260 11.03 -5.85 -8.03
N ALA A 261 11.93 -4.84 -8.01
CA ALA A 261 11.56 -3.45 -7.70
C ALA A 261 10.52 -2.90 -8.68
N VAL A 262 10.75 -3.11 -9.98
CA VAL A 262 9.83 -2.64 -11.04
C VAL A 262 8.49 -3.35 -10.96
N LEU A 263 8.46 -4.67 -10.73
CA LEU A 263 7.22 -5.41 -10.51
C LEU A 263 6.45 -4.92 -9.29
N LEU A 264 7.15 -4.67 -8.16
CA LEU A 264 6.54 -4.12 -6.96
C LEU A 264 5.96 -2.72 -7.20
N ALA A 265 6.67 -1.87 -7.94
CA ALA A 265 6.18 -0.57 -8.34
C ALA A 265 4.99 -0.64 -9.31
N ALA A 266 4.91 -1.68 -10.15
CA ALA A 266 3.81 -1.89 -11.11
C ALA A 266 2.55 -2.51 -10.47
N LEU A 267 2.60 -2.94 -9.21
CA LEU A 267 1.41 -3.39 -8.49
C LEU A 267 0.35 -2.29 -8.45
N PRO A 268 -0.95 -2.62 -8.41
CA PRO A 268 -2.00 -1.62 -8.27
C PRO A 268 -1.86 -0.84 -6.97
N THR A 269 -2.58 0.26 -6.85
CA THR A 269 -2.64 1.02 -5.61
C THR A 269 -3.19 0.15 -4.49
N GLY A 270 -2.49 0.11 -3.36
CA GLY A 270 -2.93 -0.61 -2.16
C GLY A 270 -4.08 0.11 -1.44
N THR A 271 -4.61 -0.53 -0.40
CA THR A 271 -5.76 -0.04 0.37
C THR A 271 -5.41 1.10 1.35
N GLY A 272 -4.12 1.31 1.63
CA GLY A 272 -3.65 2.32 2.60
C GLY A 272 -4.25 3.72 2.39
N PRO A 273 -4.25 4.29 1.19
CA PRO A 273 -4.85 5.61 0.93
C PRO A 273 -6.33 5.70 1.29
N PHE A 274 -7.10 4.63 1.04
CA PHE A 274 -8.51 4.56 1.41
C PHE A 274 -8.69 4.54 2.94
N MET A 275 -7.90 3.72 3.63
CA MET A 275 -7.92 3.66 5.09
C MET A 275 -7.56 5.00 5.72
N LEU A 276 -6.59 5.72 5.14
CA LEU A 276 -6.20 7.05 5.59
C LEU A 276 -7.30 8.07 5.35
N ALA A 277 -7.97 8.02 4.19
CA ALA A 277 -9.11 8.89 3.89
C ALA A 277 -10.26 8.69 4.89
N GLU A 278 -10.61 7.43 5.19
CA GLU A 278 -11.64 7.10 6.19
C GLU A 278 -11.24 7.55 7.60
N PHE A 279 -9.99 7.31 8.00
CA PHE A 279 -9.49 7.69 9.31
C PHE A 279 -9.58 9.20 9.56
N TYR A 280 -9.22 10.01 8.56
CA TYR A 280 -9.29 11.47 8.61
C TYR A 280 -10.62 12.05 8.12
N ARG A 281 -11.61 11.22 7.79
CA ARG A 281 -12.91 11.61 7.25
C ARG A 281 -12.80 12.51 6.02
N LEU A 282 -11.84 12.21 5.16
CA LEU A 282 -11.65 12.89 3.88
C LEU A 282 -12.52 12.26 2.79
N PRO A 283 -12.87 13.01 1.72
CA PRO A 283 -13.63 12.45 0.60
C PRO A 283 -12.90 11.26 -0.04
N ALA A 284 -13.51 10.08 -0.02
CA ALA A 284 -12.90 8.83 -0.48
C ALA A 284 -13.30 8.41 -1.91
N VAL A 285 -14.06 9.22 -2.64
CA VAL A 285 -14.58 8.88 -3.98
C VAL A 285 -13.46 8.70 -5.00
N VAL A 286 -12.54 9.69 -5.11
CA VAL A 286 -11.37 9.60 -6.00
C VAL A 286 -10.46 8.46 -5.56
N THR A 287 -10.25 8.33 -4.25
CA THR A 287 -9.37 7.30 -3.66
C THR A 287 -9.84 5.90 -4.02
N SER A 288 -11.12 5.61 -3.79
CA SER A 288 -11.68 4.30 -4.12
C SER A 288 -11.73 4.04 -5.63
N GLY A 289 -12.06 5.08 -6.42
CA GLY A 289 -12.05 5.00 -7.87
C GLY A 289 -10.66 4.67 -8.41
N ALA A 290 -9.61 5.34 -7.93
CA ALA A 290 -8.23 5.08 -8.35
C ALA A 290 -7.75 3.67 -7.94
N ILE A 291 -8.08 3.21 -6.73
CA ILE A 291 -7.76 1.85 -6.28
C ILE A 291 -8.47 0.82 -7.18
N LEU A 292 -9.76 0.99 -7.44
CA LEU A 292 -10.51 0.10 -8.32
C LEU A 292 -9.90 0.06 -9.73
N LEU A 293 -9.76 1.23 -10.36
CA LEU A 293 -9.27 1.34 -11.72
C LEU A 293 -7.85 0.77 -11.85
N SER A 294 -6.95 1.10 -10.92
CA SER A 294 -5.60 0.53 -10.93
C SER A 294 -5.62 -0.98 -10.72
N THR A 295 -6.50 -1.49 -9.85
CA THR A 295 -6.62 -2.93 -9.59
C THR A 295 -7.15 -3.67 -10.83
N LEU A 296 -8.21 -3.16 -11.47
CA LEU A 296 -8.73 -3.75 -12.70
C LEU A 296 -7.73 -3.66 -13.87
N ALA A 297 -7.08 -2.50 -14.03
CA ALA A 297 -6.08 -2.32 -15.09
C ALA A 297 -4.83 -3.18 -14.85
N ALA A 298 -4.48 -3.47 -13.59
CA ALA A 298 -3.34 -4.34 -13.26
C ALA A 298 -3.51 -5.77 -13.77
N LEU A 299 -4.74 -6.24 -13.99
CA LEU A 299 -4.99 -7.53 -14.67
C LEU A 299 -4.35 -7.61 -16.06
N MET A 300 -4.23 -6.48 -16.73
CA MET A 300 -3.63 -6.40 -18.06
C MET A 300 -2.19 -5.89 -18.01
N THR A 301 -1.92 -4.85 -17.18
CA THR A 301 -0.61 -4.20 -17.17
C THR A 301 0.48 -5.07 -16.55
N LEU A 302 0.19 -5.86 -15.51
CA LEU A 302 1.18 -6.77 -14.91
C LEU A 302 1.59 -7.89 -15.86
N PRO A 303 0.65 -8.65 -16.49
CA PRO A 303 1.03 -9.65 -17.50
C PRO A 303 1.79 -9.07 -18.68
N LEU A 304 1.41 -7.88 -19.17
CA LEU A 304 2.12 -7.20 -20.24
C LEU A 304 3.54 -6.83 -19.83
N LEU A 305 3.72 -6.23 -18.66
CA LEU A 305 5.03 -5.90 -18.12
C LEU A 305 5.91 -7.14 -18.01
N MET A 306 5.40 -8.23 -17.43
CA MET A 306 6.12 -9.49 -17.30
C MET A 306 6.49 -10.08 -18.66
N TYR A 307 5.59 -10.00 -19.63
CA TYR A 307 5.86 -10.47 -21.00
C TYR A 307 6.99 -9.68 -21.67
N PHE A 308 6.94 -8.34 -21.61
CA PHE A 308 7.95 -7.48 -22.23
C PHE A 308 9.31 -7.50 -21.49
N THR A 309 9.32 -7.74 -20.20
CA THR A 309 10.55 -7.85 -19.39
C THR A 309 11.14 -9.26 -19.37
N GLY A 310 10.49 -10.24 -20.03
CA GLY A 310 10.94 -11.63 -20.04
C GLY A 310 10.85 -12.32 -18.67
N ILE A 311 10.10 -11.75 -17.72
CA ILE A 311 9.90 -12.33 -16.39
C ILE A 311 8.89 -13.48 -16.52
N SER A 312 9.38 -14.72 -16.43
CA SER A 312 8.55 -15.91 -16.40
C SER A 312 8.44 -16.47 -14.98
N LEU A 313 7.39 -17.25 -14.74
CA LEU A 313 7.31 -18.05 -13.50
C LEU A 313 8.54 -18.96 -13.44
N ALA A 314 9.15 -19.08 -12.26
CA ALA A 314 10.12 -20.14 -12.01
C ALA A 314 9.45 -21.51 -12.27
N PRO A 315 10.13 -22.45 -12.91
CA PRO A 315 9.59 -23.78 -13.21
C PRO A 315 9.24 -24.55 -11.93
#